data_13e406f725096cdad3f92fd3eab9baf5
#
_entry.id   13e406f725096cdad3f92fd3eab9baf5
#
_cell.length_a   1.000
_cell.length_b   1.000
_cell.length_c   1.000
_cell.angle_alpha   90.00
_cell.angle_beta   90.00
_cell.angle_gamma   90.00
#
_symmetry.space_group_name_H-M   'P 1'
#
loop_
_entity.id
_entity.type
_entity.pdbx_description
1 polymer ?
#
loop_
_entity_poly.entity_id
_entity_poly.type
_entity_poly.pdbx_seq_one_letter_code
_entity_poly.pdbx_strand_id
1 'polypeptide(L)'
;MGHTEADLAQALHTGPFHLALRAALAVRGLPLQRVQHHLAHRGIKVGVTSLSYWQQGARRPQRPESLRAVRALEEVLELPGNSLLRLLGGDHGRREAERPQSRSYRSLLDASGTVERLLAELEAPADGGLHTVGHHERIRIGAGQELLGRDSQQVVRAHRDGVDRYVAIHHGDPGCDPSRVRVSALENCRTGRVRRHRESGLVVAELLFDARLRAGETYFFGYGFEDGTGGPSTEYVRGFTYAGGQYLLQVRFDDGALPVRCRRFAQATTGAPRGARTDLTLSGRHRTVHLVEQGIRPGILGIDWDWD
;
A
#
# COMPACT_ATOMS: atom_id res chain seq x y z
N MET A 1 -31.24 -24.34 -8.88
CA MET A 1 -30.88 -23.75 -7.59
C MET A 1 -30.93 -22.26 -7.76
N GLY A 2 -31.90 -21.57 -7.09
CA GLY A 2 -32.02 -20.11 -7.17
C GLY A 2 -30.88 -19.48 -6.37
N HIS A 3 -30.18 -18.52 -6.99
CA HIS A 3 -29.23 -17.68 -6.28
C HIS A 3 -30.00 -16.78 -5.34
N THR A 4 -29.62 -16.75 -4.06
CA THR A 4 -30.20 -15.88 -3.05
C THR A 4 -29.48 -14.53 -3.03
N GLU A 5 -30.09 -13.50 -2.39
CA GLU A 5 -29.40 -12.20 -2.20
C GLU A 5 -28.08 -12.36 -1.41
N ALA A 6 -28.02 -13.34 -0.50
CA ALA A 6 -26.81 -13.67 0.25
C ALA A 6 -25.68 -14.20 -0.68
N ASP A 7 -26.03 -15.08 -1.65
CA ASP A 7 -25.08 -15.58 -2.63
C ASP A 7 -24.56 -14.47 -3.54
N LEU A 8 -25.43 -13.51 -3.91
CA LEU A 8 -25.05 -12.33 -4.67
C LEU A 8 -24.10 -11.44 -3.87
N ALA A 9 -24.41 -11.14 -2.62
CA ALA A 9 -23.56 -10.33 -1.75
C ALA A 9 -22.17 -10.95 -1.59
N GLN A 10 -22.09 -12.25 -1.37
CA GLN A 10 -20.83 -13.00 -1.28
C GLN A 10 -20.06 -12.95 -2.60
N ALA A 11 -20.73 -13.19 -3.74
CA ALA A 11 -20.11 -13.16 -5.07
C ALA A 11 -19.59 -11.76 -5.43
N LEU A 12 -20.30 -10.70 -5.05
CA LEU A 12 -19.86 -9.31 -5.25
C LEU A 12 -18.67 -8.95 -4.33
N HIS A 13 -18.52 -9.59 -3.19
CA HIS A 13 -17.45 -9.28 -2.24
C HIS A 13 -16.12 -9.96 -2.58
N THR A 14 -16.16 -11.25 -2.90
CA THR A 14 -14.96 -12.10 -3.03
C THR A 14 -14.91 -12.96 -4.31
N GLY A 15 -15.98 -12.99 -5.08
CA GLY A 15 -16.11 -13.87 -6.24
C GLY A 15 -15.39 -13.36 -7.49
N PRO A 16 -15.12 -14.26 -8.46
CA PRO A 16 -14.72 -13.81 -9.78
C PRO A 16 -15.88 -13.11 -10.49
N PHE A 17 -15.57 -12.12 -11.33
CA PHE A 17 -16.52 -11.27 -12.06
C PHE A 17 -17.69 -12.05 -12.73
N HIS A 18 -17.38 -13.14 -13.42
CA HIS A 18 -18.39 -13.91 -14.16
C HIS A 18 -19.41 -14.59 -13.23
N LEU A 19 -19.02 -15.00 -12.02
CA LEU A 19 -19.94 -15.58 -11.04
C LEU A 19 -20.82 -14.50 -10.42
N ALA A 20 -20.25 -13.33 -10.12
CA ALA A 20 -21.01 -12.19 -9.60
C ALA A 20 -22.02 -11.67 -10.62
N LEU A 21 -21.62 -11.55 -11.90
CA LEU A 21 -22.53 -11.15 -12.98
C LEU A 21 -23.64 -12.17 -13.17
N ARG A 22 -23.34 -13.48 -13.12
CA ARG A 22 -24.35 -14.55 -13.21
C ARG A 22 -25.34 -14.50 -12.05
N ALA A 23 -24.85 -14.33 -10.82
CA ALA A 23 -25.71 -14.22 -9.65
C ALA A 23 -26.63 -12.99 -9.74
N ALA A 24 -26.08 -11.83 -10.15
CA ALA A 24 -26.87 -10.60 -10.32
C ALA A 24 -27.97 -10.74 -11.39
N LEU A 25 -27.67 -11.34 -12.53
CA LEU A 25 -28.66 -11.62 -13.57
C LEU A 25 -29.74 -12.58 -13.08
N ALA A 26 -29.37 -13.60 -12.31
CA ALA A 26 -30.33 -14.57 -11.78
C ALA A 26 -31.24 -13.97 -10.71
N VAL A 27 -30.73 -13.17 -9.79
CA VAL A 27 -31.51 -12.46 -8.75
C VAL A 27 -32.49 -11.49 -9.38
N ARG A 28 -32.09 -10.79 -10.46
CA ARG A 28 -32.96 -9.84 -11.18
C ARG A 28 -33.92 -10.51 -12.15
N GLY A 29 -33.71 -11.78 -12.49
CA GLY A 29 -34.53 -12.49 -13.46
C GLY A 29 -34.53 -11.88 -14.86
N LEU A 30 -33.45 -11.16 -15.23
CA LEU A 30 -33.33 -10.46 -16.51
C LEU A 30 -32.61 -11.33 -17.55
N PRO A 31 -33.26 -11.69 -18.67
CA PRO A 31 -32.61 -12.35 -19.78
C PRO A 31 -31.62 -11.40 -20.47
N LEU A 32 -30.55 -11.96 -21.06
CA LEU A 32 -29.47 -11.16 -21.67
C LEU A 32 -29.94 -10.22 -22.79
N GLN A 33 -30.96 -10.60 -23.54
CA GLN A 33 -31.55 -9.74 -24.58
C GLN A 33 -32.19 -8.48 -23.97
N ARG A 34 -32.84 -8.61 -22.84
CA ARG A 34 -33.45 -7.48 -22.15
C ARG A 34 -32.39 -6.55 -21.53
N VAL A 35 -31.35 -7.14 -20.98
CA VAL A 35 -30.17 -6.39 -20.50
C VAL A 35 -29.52 -5.62 -21.64
N GLN A 36 -29.31 -6.25 -22.78
CA GLN A 36 -28.76 -5.60 -23.98
C GLN A 36 -29.64 -4.44 -24.44
N HIS A 37 -30.96 -4.60 -24.44
CA HIS A 37 -31.92 -3.54 -24.79
C HIS A 37 -31.80 -2.34 -23.82
N HIS A 38 -31.74 -2.57 -22.50
CA HIS A 38 -31.54 -1.50 -21.52
C HIS A 38 -30.20 -0.77 -21.69
N LEU A 39 -29.15 -1.46 -22.05
CA LEU A 39 -27.85 -0.85 -22.35
C LEU A 39 -27.90 -0.02 -23.63
N ALA A 40 -28.57 -0.50 -24.67
CA ALA A 40 -28.75 0.22 -25.95
C ALA A 40 -29.51 1.54 -25.75
N HIS A 41 -30.55 1.56 -24.92
CA HIS A 41 -31.27 2.79 -24.55
C HIS A 41 -30.43 3.83 -23.80
N ARG A 42 -29.33 3.40 -23.18
CA ARG A 42 -28.34 4.27 -22.55
C ARG A 42 -27.17 4.65 -23.47
N GLY A 43 -27.31 4.35 -24.77
CA GLY A 43 -26.28 4.63 -25.78
C GLY A 43 -25.09 3.68 -25.76
N ILE A 44 -25.20 2.56 -25.04
CA ILE A 44 -24.10 1.59 -24.89
C ILE A 44 -24.30 0.40 -25.84
N LYS A 45 -23.41 0.28 -26.81
CA LYS A 45 -23.45 -0.79 -27.81
C LYS A 45 -22.67 -2.01 -27.32
N VAL A 46 -23.36 -3.01 -26.80
CA VAL A 46 -22.78 -4.32 -26.42
C VAL A 46 -23.66 -5.44 -26.99
N GLY A 47 -23.07 -6.45 -27.61
CA GLY A 47 -23.80 -7.58 -28.16
C GLY A 47 -24.18 -8.61 -27.09
N VAL A 48 -25.32 -9.30 -27.26
CA VAL A 48 -25.74 -10.40 -26.39
C VAL A 48 -24.68 -11.50 -26.29
N THR A 49 -23.96 -11.78 -27.35
CA THR A 49 -22.85 -12.75 -27.36
C THR A 49 -21.71 -12.31 -26.40
N SER A 50 -21.40 -11.02 -26.37
CA SER A 50 -20.39 -10.50 -25.45
C SER A 50 -20.83 -10.65 -23.99
N LEU A 51 -22.10 -10.31 -23.68
CA LEU A 51 -22.68 -10.49 -22.36
C LEU A 51 -22.68 -11.98 -21.93
N SER A 52 -23.00 -12.88 -22.88
CA SER A 52 -22.95 -14.34 -22.66
C SER A 52 -21.52 -14.81 -22.32
N TYR A 53 -20.51 -14.38 -23.07
CA TYR A 53 -19.12 -14.72 -22.80
C TYR A 53 -18.65 -14.17 -21.44
N TRP A 54 -19.10 -12.97 -21.07
CA TRP A 54 -18.78 -12.39 -19.77
C TRP A 54 -19.40 -13.18 -18.62
N GLN A 55 -20.67 -13.59 -18.76
CA GLN A 55 -21.39 -14.40 -17.77
C GLN A 55 -20.79 -15.82 -17.63
N GLN A 56 -20.25 -16.39 -18.73
CA GLN A 56 -19.64 -17.72 -18.72
C GLN A 56 -18.17 -17.70 -18.29
N GLY A 57 -17.55 -16.52 -18.18
CA GLY A 57 -16.12 -16.39 -17.90
C GLY A 57 -15.22 -16.69 -19.10
N ALA A 58 -15.79 -16.93 -20.28
CA ALA A 58 -15.04 -17.21 -21.51
C ALA A 58 -14.27 -15.98 -22.03
N ARG A 59 -14.77 -14.79 -21.74
CA ARG A 59 -14.06 -13.51 -22.01
C ARG A 59 -14.28 -12.56 -20.84
N ARG A 60 -13.27 -11.73 -20.59
CA ARG A 60 -13.30 -10.70 -19.54
C ARG A 60 -13.39 -9.33 -20.19
N PRO A 61 -14.26 -8.42 -19.71
CA PRO A 61 -14.29 -7.03 -20.17
C PRO A 61 -12.96 -6.33 -19.84
N GLN A 62 -12.26 -5.80 -20.87
CA GLN A 62 -10.95 -5.17 -20.69
C GLN A 62 -10.85 -3.82 -21.40
N ARG A 63 -11.63 -3.64 -22.50
CA ARG A 63 -11.57 -2.40 -23.28
C ARG A 63 -12.37 -1.29 -22.59
N PRO A 64 -12.01 -0.01 -22.77
CA PRO A 64 -12.71 1.13 -22.17
C PRO A 64 -14.23 1.10 -22.43
N GLU A 65 -14.65 0.73 -23.64
CA GLU A 65 -16.07 0.61 -24.02
C GLU A 65 -16.75 -0.53 -23.25
N SER A 66 -16.06 -1.66 -23.04
CA SER A 66 -16.57 -2.79 -22.27
C SER A 66 -16.70 -2.44 -20.77
N LEU A 67 -15.78 -1.65 -20.24
CA LEU A 67 -15.85 -1.18 -18.84
C LEU A 67 -16.98 -0.16 -18.65
N ARG A 68 -17.25 0.70 -19.65
CA ARG A 68 -18.47 1.56 -19.66
C ARG A 68 -19.74 0.73 -19.64
N ALA A 69 -19.77 -0.37 -20.43
CA ALA A 69 -20.90 -1.28 -20.42
C ALA A 69 -21.09 -1.98 -19.07
N VAL A 70 -20.01 -2.33 -18.37
CA VAL A 70 -20.10 -2.91 -17.01
C VAL A 70 -20.65 -1.90 -15.99
N ARG A 71 -20.28 -0.62 -16.06
CA ARG A 71 -20.89 0.42 -15.20
C ARG A 71 -22.40 0.54 -15.43
N ALA A 72 -22.81 0.58 -16.70
CA ALA A 72 -24.24 0.61 -17.01
C ALA A 72 -24.97 -0.69 -16.65
N LEU A 73 -24.26 -1.85 -16.65
CA LEU A 73 -24.81 -3.10 -16.11
C LEU A 73 -25.07 -3.02 -14.62
N GLU A 74 -24.21 -2.39 -13.83
CA GLU A 74 -24.43 -2.18 -12.41
C GLU A 74 -25.74 -1.40 -12.17
N GLU A 75 -25.97 -0.33 -12.94
CA GLU A 75 -27.21 0.44 -12.86
C GLU A 75 -28.45 -0.38 -13.30
N VAL A 76 -28.36 -1.11 -14.42
CA VAL A 76 -29.46 -1.96 -14.94
C VAL A 76 -29.82 -3.08 -13.99
N LEU A 77 -28.81 -3.63 -13.30
CA LEU A 77 -28.97 -4.71 -12.32
C LEU A 77 -29.20 -4.17 -10.88
N GLU A 78 -29.27 -2.84 -10.70
CA GLU A 78 -29.45 -2.15 -9.42
C GLU A 78 -28.44 -2.62 -8.36
N LEU A 79 -27.17 -2.76 -8.77
CA LEU A 79 -26.07 -3.12 -7.92
C LEU A 79 -25.41 -1.87 -7.30
N PRO A 80 -24.74 -2.00 -6.17
CA PRO A 80 -23.91 -0.91 -5.67
C PRO A 80 -22.86 -0.49 -6.71
N GLY A 81 -22.67 0.80 -6.89
CA GLY A 81 -21.74 1.35 -7.87
C GLY A 81 -20.32 0.79 -7.71
N ASN A 82 -19.70 0.46 -8.84
CA ASN A 82 -18.37 -0.17 -8.93
C ASN A 82 -18.27 -1.59 -8.32
N SER A 83 -19.36 -2.26 -7.99
CA SER A 83 -19.35 -3.60 -7.39
C SER A 83 -18.84 -4.68 -8.34
N LEU A 84 -19.26 -4.66 -9.61
CA LEU A 84 -18.76 -5.54 -10.68
C LEU A 84 -17.41 -5.08 -11.24
N LEU A 85 -17.21 -3.76 -11.35
CA LEU A 85 -15.96 -3.19 -11.83
C LEU A 85 -14.77 -3.56 -10.93
N ARG A 86 -14.96 -3.57 -9.60
CA ARG A 86 -13.92 -4.03 -8.66
C ARG A 86 -13.46 -5.45 -8.95
N LEU A 87 -14.36 -6.33 -9.33
CA LEU A 87 -14.07 -7.73 -9.66
C LEU A 87 -13.33 -7.90 -10.98
N LEU A 88 -13.41 -6.91 -11.88
CA LEU A 88 -12.60 -6.81 -13.09
C LEU A 88 -11.21 -6.24 -12.81
N GLY A 89 -11.05 -5.50 -11.73
CA GLY A 89 -9.82 -4.80 -11.33
C GLY A 89 -8.65 -5.68 -10.87
N GLY A 90 -8.71 -6.98 -11.10
CA GLY A 90 -7.53 -7.81 -11.01
C GLY A 90 -6.64 -7.73 -12.25
N ASP A 91 -6.40 -6.60 -12.87
CA ASP A 91 -5.19 -6.19 -13.60
C ASP A 91 -5.33 -5.01 -14.59
N HIS A 92 -6.53 -4.68 -15.12
CA HIS A 92 -6.64 -3.76 -16.28
C HIS A 92 -7.58 -2.55 -16.07
N GLY A 93 -8.47 -2.55 -15.06
CA GLY A 93 -9.33 -1.40 -14.71
C GLY A 93 -8.60 -0.30 -13.93
N ARG A 94 -7.34 -0.53 -13.57
CA ARG A 94 -6.50 0.40 -12.79
C ARG A 94 -5.70 1.40 -13.65
N ARG A 95 -5.77 1.27 -15.00
CA ARG A 95 -4.93 2.10 -15.89
C ARG A 95 -5.46 3.50 -16.19
N GLU A 96 -6.73 3.83 -15.92
CA GLU A 96 -7.27 5.17 -16.24
C GLU A 96 -8.14 5.83 -15.15
N ALA A 97 -8.59 5.12 -14.11
CA ALA A 97 -9.52 5.67 -13.12
C ALA A 97 -8.93 5.96 -11.73
N GLU A 98 -7.74 5.46 -11.43
CA GLU A 98 -6.96 5.85 -10.25
C GLU A 98 -5.49 5.89 -10.66
N ARG A 99 -5.02 7.04 -11.10
CA ARG A 99 -3.70 7.44 -10.60
C ARG A 99 -3.84 7.33 -9.10
N PRO A 100 -3.10 6.41 -8.41
CA PRO A 100 -3.18 6.35 -6.96
C PRO A 100 -2.99 7.79 -6.51
N GLN A 101 -3.84 8.27 -5.59
CA GLN A 101 -3.65 9.60 -5.01
C GLN A 101 -2.25 9.58 -4.41
N SER A 102 -1.26 9.97 -5.23
CA SER A 102 0.11 10.03 -4.78
C SER A 102 0.29 11.37 -4.12
N ARG A 103 0.71 11.38 -2.87
CA ARG A 103 1.28 12.56 -2.24
C ARG A 103 2.79 12.51 -2.45
N SER A 104 3.37 13.62 -2.84
CA SER A 104 4.83 13.75 -2.87
C SER A 104 5.38 13.55 -1.44
N TYR A 105 6.58 13.00 -1.30
CA TYR A 105 7.32 13.04 -0.03
C TYR A 105 7.41 14.44 0.56
N ARG A 106 7.37 15.48 -0.27
CA ARG A 106 7.23 16.88 0.10
C ARG A 106 6.08 17.15 1.06
N SER A 107 4.94 16.52 0.83
CA SER A 107 3.75 16.77 1.63
C SER A 107 3.67 15.95 2.91
N LEU A 108 4.60 15.02 3.11
CA LEU A 108 4.59 14.08 4.24
C LEU A 108 5.58 14.45 5.35
N LEU A 109 6.73 15.08 5.01
CA LEU A 109 7.83 15.35 5.93
C LEU A 109 8.14 16.85 6.02
N ASP A 110 8.33 17.36 7.24
CA ASP A 110 8.76 18.76 7.46
C ASP A 110 10.16 19.04 6.89
N ALA A 111 11.01 18.00 6.77
CA ALA A 111 12.34 18.05 6.16
C ALA A 111 12.33 17.89 4.62
N SER A 112 11.23 18.20 3.97
CA SER A 112 10.98 17.91 2.54
C SER A 112 12.06 18.45 1.59
N GLY A 113 12.55 19.67 1.79
CA GLY A 113 13.59 20.23 0.94
C GLY A 113 14.93 19.50 1.03
N THR A 114 15.26 18.95 2.18
CA THR A 114 16.48 18.15 2.38
C THR A 114 16.34 16.76 1.73
N VAL A 115 15.19 16.11 1.90
CA VAL A 115 14.91 14.82 1.24
C VAL A 115 15.02 14.96 -0.28
N GLU A 116 14.45 16.00 -0.87
CA GLU A 116 14.53 16.24 -2.33
C GLU A 116 15.95 16.46 -2.83
N ARG A 117 16.74 17.23 -2.10
CA ARG A 117 18.15 17.43 -2.44
C ARG A 117 18.90 16.12 -2.43
N LEU A 118 18.73 15.29 -1.39
CA LEU A 118 19.37 13.99 -1.30
C LEU A 118 18.90 13.02 -2.39
N LEU A 119 17.62 13.05 -2.75
CA LEU A 119 17.07 12.27 -3.86
C LEU A 119 17.63 12.74 -5.22
N ALA A 120 17.77 14.06 -5.43
CA ALA A 120 18.38 14.62 -6.63
C ALA A 120 19.85 14.21 -6.78
N GLU A 121 20.62 14.18 -5.69
CA GLU A 121 22.00 13.70 -5.69
C GLU A 121 22.13 12.20 -6.06
N LEU A 122 21.07 11.43 -5.86
CA LEU A 122 20.99 10.02 -6.27
C LEU A 122 20.42 9.84 -7.68
N GLU A 123 20.05 10.95 -8.35
CA GLU A 123 19.34 10.91 -9.64
C GLU A 123 18.09 10.00 -9.56
N ALA A 124 17.49 9.95 -8.38
CA ALA A 124 16.33 9.12 -8.12
C ALA A 124 15.07 9.83 -8.63
N PRO A 125 14.21 9.16 -9.40
CA PRO A 125 12.96 9.75 -9.82
C PRO A 125 12.06 10.04 -8.61
N ALA A 126 11.37 11.18 -8.64
CA ALA A 126 10.57 11.66 -7.52
C ALA A 126 9.46 10.69 -7.07
N ASP A 127 8.99 9.84 -7.99
CA ASP A 127 7.97 8.82 -7.74
C ASP A 127 8.52 7.40 -7.53
N GLY A 128 9.85 7.21 -7.67
CA GLY A 128 10.51 5.91 -7.59
C GLY A 128 10.09 4.88 -8.65
N GLY A 129 8.99 5.13 -9.37
CA GLY A 129 8.41 4.21 -10.33
C GLY A 129 7.80 2.95 -9.72
N LEU A 130 7.61 2.92 -8.39
CA LEU A 130 7.14 1.78 -7.61
C LEU A 130 5.99 2.18 -6.67
N HIS A 131 5.09 1.24 -6.40
CA HIS A 131 4.19 1.34 -5.25
C HIS A 131 4.25 0.08 -4.40
N THR A 132 4.01 0.24 -3.11
CA THR A 132 3.98 -0.85 -2.13
C THR A 132 2.72 -1.70 -2.31
N VAL A 133 2.90 -3.02 -2.48
CA VAL A 133 1.83 -4.02 -2.46
C VAL A 133 1.71 -4.64 -1.07
N GLY A 134 2.85 -4.91 -0.43
CA GLY A 134 2.95 -5.38 0.93
C GLY A 134 4.23 -4.89 1.58
N HIS A 135 4.16 -4.51 2.85
CA HIS A 135 5.32 -4.06 3.60
C HIS A 135 5.24 -4.62 5.02
N HIS A 136 6.25 -5.35 5.42
CA HIS A 136 6.45 -5.79 6.79
C HIS A 136 7.70 -5.11 7.35
N GLU A 137 7.54 -4.41 8.46
CA GLU A 137 8.61 -3.65 9.11
C GLU A 137 8.72 -4.06 10.57
N ARG A 138 9.94 -4.37 10.99
CA ARG A 138 10.29 -4.73 12.36
C ARG A 138 11.22 -3.70 12.95
N ILE A 139 10.81 -3.10 14.06
CA ILE A 139 11.54 -2.08 14.79
C ILE A 139 12.09 -2.70 16.04
N ARG A 140 13.32 -2.33 16.42
CA ARG A 140 13.97 -2.77 17.64
C ARG A 140 14.30 -1.55 18.51
N ILE A 141 13.78 -1.56 19.72
CA ILE A 141 14.06 -0.55 20.76
C ILE A 141 14.98 -1.17 21.79
N GLY A 142 16.05 -0.47 22.17
CA GLY A 142 17.08 -0.92 23.09
C GLY A 142 16.76 -0.65 24.55
N ALA A 143 17.64 -1.13 25.44
CA ALA A 143 17.51 -0.96 26.89
C ALA A 143 17.59 0.52 27.35
N GLY A 144 18.24 1.38 26.56
CA GLY A 144 18.26 2.83 26.78
C GLY A 144 17.07 3.55 26.13
N GLN A 145 16.05 2.81 25.72
CA GLN A 145 14.83 3.32 25.03
C GLN A 145 15.10 3.87 23.62
N GLU A 146 16.32 3.72 23.09
CA GLU A 146 16.74 4.19 21.79
C GLU A 146 16.27 3.28 20.66
N LEU A 147 16.09 3.84 19.45
CA LEU A 147 15.86 3.09 18.22
C LEU A 147 17.15 2.37 17.81
N LEU A 148 17.27 1.07 18.05
CA LEU A 148 18.41 0.27 17.60
C LEU A 148 18.46 0.07 16.08
N GLY A 149 17.30 -0.04 15.45
CA GLY A 149 17.22 -0.23 14.03
C GLY A 149 15.87 -0.81 13.56
N ARG A 150 15.80 -1.02 12.26
CA ARG A 150 14.62 -1.59 11.61
C ARG A 150 15.01 -2.54 10.48
N ASP A 151 14.21 -3.58 10.30
CA ASP A 151 14.26 -4.48 9.15
C ASP A 151 12.95 -4.34 8.37
N SER A 152 13.06 -4.19 7.06
CA SER A 152 11.94 -3.98 6.16
C SER A 152 11.93 -5.05 5.07
N GLN A 153 10.83 -5.74 4.91
CA GLN A 153 10.54 -6.64 3.79
C GLN A 153 9.39 -6.05 2.98
N GLN A 154 9.58 -5.91 1.67
CA GLN A 154 8.62 -5.26 0.80
C GLN A 154 8.31 -6.08 -0.45
N VAL A 155 7.04 -6.10 -0.81
CA VAL A 155 6.57 -6.42 -2.15
C VAL A 155 6.17 -5.12 -2.81
N VAL A 156 6.81 -4.79 -3.92
CA VAL A 156 6.52 -3.58 -4.71
C VAL A 156 6.04 -3.96 -6.10
N ARG A 157 5.35 -3.04 -6.76
CA ARG A 157 4.96 -3.19 -8.17
C ARG A 157 5.45 -1.98 -8.97
N ALA A 158 6.06 -2.24 -10.12
CA ALA A 158 6.54 -1.20 -11.02
C ALA A 158 5.39 -0.55 -11.80
N HIS A 159 5.45 0.79 -11.97
CA HIS A 159 4.49 1.56 -12.80
C HIS A 159 4.99 1.77 -14.23
N ARG A 160 6.28 1.59 -14.46
CA ARG A 160 6.96 1.82 -15.73
C ARG A 160 8.03 0.76 -15.96
N ASP A 161 8.49 0.66 -17.19
CA ASP A 161 9.58 -0.22 -17.55
C ASP A 161 10.93 0.30 -17.04
N GLY A 162 11.86 -0.61 -16.80
CA GLY A 162 13.25 -0.32 -16.50
C GLY A 162 13.52 0.07 -15.04
N VAL A 163 12.58 -0.15 -14.11
CA VAL A 163 12.81 0.10 -12.68
C VAL A 163 13.77 -0.96 -12.13
N ASP A 164 14.91 -0.53 -11.61
CA ASP A 164 16.01 -1.40 -11.15
C ASP A 164 16.45 -1.12 -9.71
N ARG A 165 15.72 -0.26 -8.98
CA ARG A 165 16.08 0.14 -7.62
C ARG A 165 14.90 0.65 -6.81
N TYR A 166 15.06 0.61 -5.51
CA TYR A 166 14.24 1.29 -4.53
C TYR A 166 15.10 2.31 -3.78
N VAL A 167 14.53 3.43 -3.35
CA VAL A 167 15.21 4.41 -2.50
C VAL A 167 14.60 4.36 -1.11
N ALA A 168 15.38 3.89 -0.14
CA ALA A 168 15.00 3.83 1.25
C ALA A 168 15.38 5.13 1.97
N ILE A 169 14.47 5.65 2.79
CA ILE A 169 14.68 6.84 3.61
C ILE A 169 14.61 6.41 5.08
N HIS A 170 15.61 6.79 5.85
CA HIS A 170 15.65 6.68 7.30
C HIS A 170 15.77 8.08 7.91
N HIS A 171 14.94 8.37 8.87
CA HIS A 171 15.01 9.55 9.70
C HIS A 171 15.24 9.09 11.12
N GLY A 172 16.42 9.39 11.68
CA GLY A 172 16.78 9.04 13.04
C GLY A 172 16.03 9.90 14.07
N ASP A 173 15.92 9.38 15.28
CA ASP A 173 15.37 10.12 16.42
C ASP A 173 16.27 11.32 16.81
N PRO A 174 15.76 12.29 17.59
CA PRO A 174 16.55 13.42 18.05
C PRO A 174 17.87 12.98 18.69
N GLY A 175 18.97 13.59 18.24
CA GLY A 175 20.33 13.22 18.66
C GLY A 175 21.00 12.11 17.82
N CYS A 176 20.31 11.55 16.84
CA CYS A 176 20.89 10.57 15.91
C CYS A 176 22.12 11.12 15.20
N ASP A 177 23.19 10.31 15.13
CA ASP A 177 24.35 10.57 14.30
C ASP A 177 24.25 9.78 12.97
N PRO A 178 23.80 10.42 11.87
CA PRO A 178 23.60 9.73 10.59
C PRO A 178 24.89 9.10 10.02
N SER A 179 26.07 9.55 10.47
CA SER A 179 27.35 8.98 10.03
C SER A 179 27.55 7.55 10.54
N ARG A 180 26.94 7.20 11.63
CA ARG A 180 27.01 5.88 12.28
C ARG A 180 25.89 4.95 11.86
N VAL A 181 24.81 5.47 11.23
CA VAL A 181 23.71 4.66 10.72
C VAL A 181 24.21 3.75 9.61
N ARG A 182 23.99 2.44 9.75
CA ARG A 182 24.38 1.43 8.79
C ARG A 182 23.15 1.00 7.98
N VAL A 183 23.37 0.76 6.69
CA VAL A 183 22.35 0.25 5.75
C VAL A 183 22.80 -1.13 5.29
N SER A 184 21.92 -2.10 5.39
CA SER A 184 22.18 -3.49 4.98
C SER A 184 21.13 -3.96 3.99
N ALA A 185 21.57 -4.52 2.87
CA ALA A 185 20.74 -5.29 1.98
C ALA A 185 20.60 -6.71 2.57
N LEU A 186 19.36 -7.20 2.71
CA LEU A 186 19.08 -8.49 3.33
C LEU A 186 18.65 -9.55 2.31
N GLU A 187 17.76 -9.20 1.39
CA GLU A 187 17.17 -10.12 0.40
C GLU A 187 16.97 -9.41 -0.94
N ASN A 188 17.31 -10.07 -2.02
CA ASN A 188 17.03 -9.69 -3.42
C ASN A 188 17.39 -8.24 -3.77
N CYS A 189 18.37 -7.66 -3.12
CA CYS A 189 18.92 -6.35 -3.45
C CYS A 189 20.36 -6.23 -2.96
N ARG A 190 21.04 -5.17 -3.39
CA ARG A 190 22.35 -4.77 -2.89
C ARG A 190 22.33 -3.28 -2.57
N THR A 191 23.10 -2.87 -1.58
CA THR A 191 23.22 -1.45 -1.21
C THR A 191 24.01 -0.72 -2.29
N GLY A 192 23.42 0.34 -2.82
CA GLY A 192 24.06 1.28 -3.76
C GLY A 192 24.62 2.51 -3.04
N ARG A 193 24.41 3.68 -3.64
CA ARG A 193 24.85 4.95 -3.07
C ARG A 193 24.05 5.27 -1.80
N VAL A 194 24.73 5.82 -0.78
CA VAL A 194 24.12 6.28 0.47
C VAL A 194 24.43 7.76 0.66
N ARG A 195 23.43 8.55 0.99
CA ARG A 195 23.57 9.96 1.30
C ARG A 195 23.08 10.24 2.72
N ARG A 196 23.75 11.13 3.40
CA ARG A 196 23.47 11.47 4.79
C ARG A 196 23.43 12.97 4.98
N HIS A 197 22.45 13.44 5.76
CA HIS A 197 22.35 14.84 6.12
C HIS A 197 22.38 14.97 7.64
N ARG A 198 23.48 15.53 8.17
CA ARG A 198 23.79 15.52 9.59
C ARG A 198 22.78 16.32 10.43
N GLU A 199 22.41 17.50 9.94
CA GLU A 199 21.53 18.41 10.68
C GLU A 199 20.10 17.88 10.84
N SER A 200 19.59 17.12 9.87
CA SER A 200 18.24 16.59 9.91
C SER A 200 18.16 15.12 10.32
N GLY A 201 19.27 14.46 10.62
CA GLY A 201 19.28 13.03 10.94
C GLY A 201 18.86 12.10 9.79
N LEU A 202 18.84 12.61 8.55
CA LEU A 202 18.36 11.85 7.38
C LEU A 202 19.46 10.99 6.76
N VAL A 203 19.10 9.76 6.42
CA VAL A 203 19.89 8.85 5.59
C VAL A 203 19.04 8.35 4.44
N VAL A 204 19.52 8.50 3.22
CA VAL A 204 18.88 8.03 2.00
C VAL A 204 19.80 7.03 1.33
N ALA A 205 19.27 5.86 0.99
CA ALA A 205 20.04 4.75 0.43
C ALA A 205 19.37 4.14 -0.79
N GLU A 206 20.16 3.90 -1.84
CA GLU A 206 19.72 3.08 -2.97
C GLU A 206 19.82 1.60 -2.61
N LEU A 207 18.76 0.87 -2.94
CA LEU A 207 18.71 -0.58 -2.91
C LEU A 207 18.53 -1.04 -4.35
N LEU A 208 19.61 -1.54 -4.94
CA LEU A 208 19.66 -1.93 -6.34
C LEU A 208 19.14 -3.35 -6.49
N PHE A 209 18.20 -3.56 -7.40
CA PHE A 209 17.66 -4.87 -7.72
C PHE A 209 18.57 -5.62 -8.70
N ASP A 210 18.52 -6.96 -8.67
CA ASP A 210 19.23 -7.79 -9.64
C ASP A 210 18.47 -7.94 -10.97
N ALA A 211 17.32 -7.27 -11.09
CA ALA A 211 16.45 -7.28 -12.26
C ALA A 211 16.02 -5.86 -12.64
N ARG A 212 15.68 -5.68 -13.91
CA ARG A 212 14.98 -4.50 -14.42
C ARG A 212 13.50 -4.84 -14.60
N LEU A 213 12.65 -4.24 -13.79
CA LEU A 213 11.23 -4.54 -13.78
C LEU A 213 10.53 -3.86 -14.95
N ARG A 214 9.55 -4.56 -15.54
CA ARG A 214 8.59 -4.01 -16.48
C ARG A 214 7.37 -3.46 -15.73
N ALA A 215 6.64 -2.56 -16.38
CA ALA A 215 5.39 -2.05 -15.83
C ALA A 215 4.41 -3.20 -15.49
N GLY A 216 3.91 -3.20 -14.26
CA GLY A 216 3.02 -4.23 -13.72
C GLY A 216 3.71 -5.39 -13.02
N GLU A 217 5.02 -5.58 -13.20
CA GLU A 217 5.76 -6.63 -12.49
C GLU A 217 5.90 -6.31 -11.01
N THR A 218 5.92 -7.36 -10.20
CA THR A 218 6.13 -7.29 -8.75
C THR A 218 7.52 -7.78 -8.39
N TYR A 219 8.09 -7.19 -7.33
CA TYR A 219 9.39 -7.57 -6.82
C TYR A 219 9.37 -7.61 -5.30
N PHE A 220 10.01 -8.64 -4.73
CA PHE A 220 10.19 -8.80 -3.29
C PHE A 220 11.64 -8.52 -2.92
N PHE A 221 11.88 -7.72 -1.88
CA PHE A 221 13.22 -7.45 -1.35
C PHE A 221 13.18 -7.12 0.13
N GLY A 222 14.35 -7.26 0.78
CA GLY A 222 14.53 -6.97 2.19
C GLY A 222 15.77 -6.11 2.44
N TYR A 223 15.67 -5.18 3.40
CA TYR A 223 16.78 -4.32 3.83
C TYR A 223 16.63 -3.92 5.29
N GLY A 224 17.73 -3.46 5.90
CA GLY A 224 17.77 -2.98 7.26
C GLY A 224 18.50 -1.65 7.42
N PHE A 225 18.15 -0.93 8.48
CA PHE A 225 18.93 0.17 9.03
C PHE A 225 19.28 -0.16 10.47
N GLU A 226 20.54 -0.02 10.83
CA GLU A 226 21.01 -0.02 12.21
C GLU A 226 21.30 1.43 12.62
N ASP A 227 20.73 1.84 13.74
CA ASP A 227 20.89 3.16 14.33
C ASP A 227 21.50 2.99 15.74
N GLY A 228 20.79 3.25 16.82
CA GLY A 228 21.27 3.15 18.20
C GLY A 228 22.06 4.38 18.64
N THR A 229 21.96 5.46 17.91
CA THR A 229 22.72 6.70 18.18
C THR A 229 21.86 7.84 18.72
N GLY A 230 20.52 7.71 18.64
CA GLY A 230 19.57 8.70 19.11
C GLY A 230 19.25 8.58 20.60
N GLY A 231 18.47 9.54 21.09
CA GLY A 231 17.89 9.52 22.44
C GLY A 231 16.69 8.56 22.55
N PRO A 232 15.97 8.60 23.68
CA PRO A 232 14.80 7.78 23.89
C PRO A 232 13.75 8.00 22.81
N SER A 233 13.29 6.91 22.19
CA SER A 233 12.25 6.90 21.20
C SER A 233 10.88 6.78 21.86
N THR A 234 9.91 7.52 21.39
CA THR A 234 8.52 7.48 21.89
C THR A 234 7.51 7.10 20.83
N GLU A 235 7.97 6.94 19.58
CA GLU A 235 7.11 6.55 18.46
C GLU A 235 7.92 6.00 17.29
N TYR A 236 7.24 5.27 16.42
CA TYR A 236 7.74 4.97 15.11
C TYR A 236 6.65 5.20 14.07
N VAL A 237 7.01 5.90 13.00
CA VAL A 237 6.08 6.29 11.93
C VAL A 237 6.60 5.90 10.56
N ARG A 238 5.66 5.60 9.66
CA ARG A 238 5.94 5.38 8.24
C ARG A 238 5.05 6.25 7.37
N GLY A 239 5.68 6.96 6.43
CA GLY A 239 4.99 7.73 5.39
C GLY A 239 4.66 6.87 4.17
N PHE A 240 3.46 7.02 3.65
CA PHE A 240 2.98 6.36 2.43
C PHE A 240 2.54 7.40 1.42
N THR A 241 3.12 7.34 0.23
CA THR A 241 2.83 8.27 -0.88
C THR A 241 1.71 7.76 -1.77
N TYR A 242 1.48 6.46 -1.81
CA TYR A 242 0.48 5.79 -2.65
C TYR A 242 -0.57 5.08 -1.82
N ALA A 243 -1.80 5.01 -2.36
CA ALA A 243 -2.88 4.24 -1.79
C ALA A 243 -2.76 2.75 -2.17
N GLY A 244 -3.26 1.88 -1.30
CA GLY A 244 -3.35 0.44 -1.52
C GLY A 244 -2.23 -0.35 -0.87
N GLY A 245 -2.31 -1.67 -0.97
CA GLY A 245 -1.38 -2.59 -0.32
C GLY A 245 -1.68 -2.84 1.15
N GLN A 246 -0.78 -3.58 1.78
CA GLN A 246 -0.86 -3.95 3.19
C GLN A 246 0.42 -3.52 3.92
N TYR A 247 0.27 -3.04 5.13
CA TYR A 247 1.38 -2.72 6.02
C TYR A 247 1.26 -3.45 7.35
N LEU A 248 2.32 -4.14 7.74
CA LEU A 248 2.49 -4.73 9.07
C LEU A 248 3.70 -4.04 9.73
N LEU A 249 3.45 -3.32 10.81
CA LEU A 249 4.50 -2.78 11.69
C LEU A 249 4.54 -3.59 12.97
N GLN A 250 5.72 -4.06 13.34
CA GLN A 250 6.00 -4.69 14.62
C GLN A 250 7.10 -3.92 15.34
N VAL A 251 6.86 -3.53 16.58
CA VAL A 251 7.88 -2.92 17.47
C VAL A 251 8.22 -3.92 18.55
N ARG A 252 9.50 -4.22 18.72
CA ARG A 252 10.04 -5.07 19.77
C ARG A 252 10.85 -4.21 20.74
N PHE A 253 10.55 -4.34 22.00
CA PHE A 253 11.22 -3.65 23.10
C PHE A 253 12.22 -4.57 23.81
N ASP A 254 13.28 -3.98 24.37
CA ASP A 254 14.21 -4.67 25.25
C ASP A 254 13.55 -5.02 26.59
N ASP A 255 14.09 -6.01 27.29
CA ASP A 255 13.62 -6.39 28.63
C ASP A 255 13.72 -5.25 29.66
N GLY A 256 14.75 -4.44 29.53
CA GLY A 256 15.02 -3.30 30.41
C GLY A 256 14.21 -2.04 30.09
N ALA A 257 13.44 -2.04 29.00
CA ALA A 257 12.69 -0.87 28.53
C ALA A 257 11.33 -1.29 27.97
N LEU A 258 10.36 -1.53 28.86
CA LEU A 258 9.00 -1.86 28.48
C LEU A 258 8.09 -0.62 28.60
N PRO A 259 7.32 -0.28 27.56
CA PRO A 259 6.38 0.81 27.62
C PRO A 259 5.15 0.48 28.48
N VAL A 260 4.59 1.46 29.14
CA VAL A 260 3.34 1.32 29.93
C VAL A 260 2.11 1.30 29.05
N ARG A 261 2.16 1.94 27.88
CA ARG A 261 1.07 2.04 26.94
C ARG A 261 1.58 2.16 25.52
N CYS A 262 0.92 1.48 24.59
CA CYS A 262 1.17 1.58 23.14
C CYS A 262 -0.13 1.93 22.41
N ARG A 263 -0.09 2.82 21.42
CA ARG A 263 -1.25 3.24 20.65
C ARG A 263 -0.89 3.32 19.17
N ARG A 264 -1.79 2.85 18.33
CA ARG A 264 -1.74 3.16 16.87
C ARG A 264 -2.35 4.54 16.61
N PHE A 265 -1.83 5.21 15.60
CA PHE A 265 -2.42 6.44 15.07
C PHE A 265 -2.16 6.58 13.57
N ALA A 266 -2.94 7.47 12.95
CA ALA A 266 -2.71 7.92 11.58
C ALA A 266 -2.78 9.44 11.52
N GLN A 267 -2.03 10.06 10.61
CA GLN A 267 -2.07 11.50 10.36
C GLN A 267 -1.79 11.81 8.89
N ALA A 268 -2.23 12.96 8.43
CA ALA A 268 -2.09 13.33 7.02
C ALA A 268 -0.64 13.69 6.65
N THR A 269 0.07 14.39 7.56
CA THR A 269 1.49 14.82 7.42
C THR A 269 2.10 14.89 8.81
N THR A 270 3.43 15.05 8.95
CA THR A 270 4.12 15.18 10.25
C THR A 270 3.57 16.32 11.11
N GLY A 271 3.21 17.45 10.51
CA GLY A 271 2.64 18.60 11.24
C GLY A 271 1.12 18.58 11.42
N ALA A 272 0.41 17.58 10.86
CA ALA A 272 -1.04 17.49 10.98
C ALA A 272 -1.46 16.90 12.34
N PRO A 273 -2.67 17.24 12.83
CA PRO A 273 -3.22 16.58 14.00
C PRO A 273 -3.31 15.06 13.80
N ARG A 274 -2.97 14.32 14.83
CA ARG A 274 -3.14 12.87 14.86
C ARG A 274 -4.64 12.54 14.88
N GLY A 275 -5.05 11.57 14.07
CA GLY A 275 -6.41 11.01 14.13
C GLY A 275 -6.67 10.26 15.45
N ALA A 276 -7.80 9.56 15.49
CA ALA A 276 -8.15 8.74 16.65
C ALA A 276 -7.03 7.75 16.98
N ARG A 277 -6.60 7.75 18.23
CA ARG A 277 -5.63 6.78 18.76
C ARG A 277 -6.37 5.55 19.25
N THR A 278 -5.83 4.37 18.98
CA THR A 278 -6.37 3.10 19.46
C THR A 278 -5.29 2.36 20.23
N ASP A 279 -5.62 1.93 21.44
CA ASP A 279 -4.70 1.16 22.28
C ASP A 279 -4.33 -0.16 21.62
N LEU A 280 -3.07 -0.55 21.76
CA LEU A 280 -2.51 -1.80 21.30
C LEU A 280 -2.02 -2.61 22.51
N THR A 281 -2.23 -3.92 22.42
CA THR A 281 -1.79 -4.84 23.48
C THR A 281 -0.32 -5.22 23.27
N LEU A 282 0.51 -4.94 24.25
CA LEU A 282 1.89 -5.44 24.30
C LEU A 282 1.88 -6.93 24.66
N SER A 283 2.52 -7.77 23.85
CA SER A 283 2.75 -9.18 24.19
C SER A 283 3.86 -9.28 25.24
N GLY A 284 3.49 -9.58 26.50
CA GLY A 284 4.44 -9.61 27.61
C GLY A 284 5.59 -10.63 27.40
N ARG A 285 5.31 -11.82 26.86
CA ARG A 285 6.34 -12.83 26.60
C ARG A 285 7.33 -12.44 25.49
N HIS A 286 6.83 -11.80 24.44
CA HIS A 286 7.64 -11.47 23.26
C HIS A 286 8.05 -10.00 23.22
N ARG A 287 7.49 -9.19 24.13
CA ARG A 287 7.79 -7.75 24.25
C ARG A 287 7.57 -7.02 22.94
N THR A 288 6.50 -7.39 22.26
CA THR A 288 6.16 -6.86 20.94
C THR A 288 4.77 -6.26 20.94
N VAL A 289 4.62 -5.20 20.18
CA VAL A 289 3.35 -4.63 19.77
C VAL A 289 3.32 -4.58 18.24
N HIS A 290 2.14 -4.68 17.66
CA HIS A 290 2.02 -4.60 16.21
C HIS A 290 0.74 -3.90 15.77
N LEU A 291 0.77 -3.34 14.56
CA LEU A 291 -0.40 -2.89 13.82
C LEU A 291 -0.43 -3.54 12.43
N VAL A 292 -1.62 -3.77 11.93
CA VAL A 292 -1.87 -4.19 10.55
C VAL A 292 -2.83 -3.19 9.92
N GLU A 293 -2.49 -2.70 8.73
CA GLU A 293 -3.34 -1.84 7.91
C GLU A 293 -3.51 -2.46 6.53
N GLN A 294 -4.76 -2.66 6.12
CA GLN A 294 -5.12 -3.10 4.77
C GLN A 294 -5.70 -1.92 4.00
N GLY A 295 -5.28 -1.78 2.73
CA GLY A 295 -5.72 -0.65 1.93
C GLY A 295 -5.16 0.69 2.44
N ILE A 296 -3.84 0.74 2.60
CA ILE A 296 -3.09 1.93 3.03
C ILE A 296 -3.59 3.18 2.29
N ARG A 297 -3.72 4.29 2.99
CA ARG A 297 -4.00 5.62 2.41
C ARG A 297 -2.74 6.48 2.43
N PRO A 298 -2.56 7.40 1.47
CA PRO A 298 -1.46 8.36 1.53
C PRO A 298 -1.51 9.16 2.82
N GLY A 299 -0.39 9.20 3.54
CA GLY A 299 -0.27 9.80 4.86
C GLY A 299 0.75 9.07 5.71
N ILE A 300 0.63 9.19 7.00
CA ILE A 300 1.53 8.60 7.99
C ILE A 300 0.73 7.65 8.87
N LEU A 301 1.28 6.46 9.09
CA LEU A 301 0.82 5.48 10.07
C LEU A 301 1.93 5.23 11.07
N GLY A 302 1.58 5.04 12.34
CA GLY A 302 2.57 4.76 13.36
C GLY A 302 2.02 4.13 14.63
N ILE A 303 2.95 3.80 15.50
CA ILE A 303 2.72 3.40 16.88
C ILE A 303 3.46 4.42 17.74
N ASP A 304 2.77 5.02 18.71
CA ASP A 304 3.38 5.76 19.80
C ASP A 304 3.32 4.95 21.11
N TRP A 305 4.24 5.23 22.02
CA TRP A 305 4.27 4.59 23.34
C TRP A 305 4.72 5.56 24.42
N ASP A 306 4.25 5.28 25.63
CA ASP A 306 4.61 6.04 26.81
C ASP A 306 5.58 5.22 27.66
N TRP A 307 6.66 5.85 28.14
CA TRP A 307 7.55 5.32 29.15
C TRP A 307 7.08 5.72 30.55
N ASP A 308 7.49 4.98 31.56
CA ASP A 308 7.29 5.37 32.96
C ASP A 308 8.07 6.64 33.33
#